data_2d96f690060d562ad4d5030e3662735e
#
_entry.id   2d96f690060d562ad4d5030e3662735e
#
_cell.length_a   1.000
_cell.length_b   1.000
_cell.length_c   1.000
_cell.angle_alpha   90.00
_cell.angle_beta   90.00
_cell.angle_gamma   90.00
#
_symmetry.space_group_name_H-M   'P 1'
#
loop_
_entity.id
_entity.type
_entity.pdbx_description
1 polymer ?
#
loop_
_entity_poly.entity_id
_entity_poly.type
_entity_poly.pdbx_seq_one_letter_code
_entity_poly.pdbx_strand_id
1 'polypeptide(L)'
;MELTVLGAQGTWPGAGGENCGYLVTQDGYHLWIDAGTGTFARLQQVIPVDQVGAMLITHGHPDHFVDIIPTFYARHYGGLGEPGLPLWSPGGFIDIVAALVAENGRNVMAEAYAFRTAVAGEVFELGPFRVTPYEMEHIGVLSLGYRIESGGKVLSYTGDTGPCEAATALAKDADLFLCEATYQNASRLYPFHLSASQAGELGNRGGAGHLVLTHLTPELDHLVSIREAADTFDGPIDIAVPGMVLEVGR
;
A
#
# COMPACT_ATOMS: atom_id res chain seq x y z
N MET A 1 7.98 -12.87 8.09
CA MET A 1 7.17 -11.67 7.77
C MET A 1 6.05 -12.11 6.85
N GLU A 2 4.82 -11.71 7.16
CA GLU A 2 3.62 -12.10 6.42
C GLU A 2 2.91 -10.87 5.86
N LEU A 3 2.41 -10.96 4.63
CA LEU A 3 1.57 -9.96 3.95
C LEU A 3 0.16 -10.52 3.80
N THR A 4 -0.83 -9.85 4.36
CA THR A 4 -2.26 -10.12 4.13
C THR A 4 -2.85 -9.02 3.27
N VAL A 5 -3.50 -9.37 2.17
CA VAL A 5 -4.17 -8.45 1.26
C VAL A 5 -5.57 -8.13 1.80
N LEU A 6 -5.82 -6.88 2.16
CA LEU A 6 -7.15 -6.40 2.59
C LEU A 6 -7.96 -5.91 1.39
N GLY A 7 -7.30 -5.33 0.40
CA GLY A 7 -7.84 -4.86 -0.85
C GLY A 7 -6.73 -4.59 -1.86
N ALA A 8 -7.04 -4.65 -3.15
CA ALA A 8 -6.04 -4.60 -4.22
C ALA A 8 -6.52 -3.94 -5.53
N GLN A 9 -7.74 -3.41 -5.56
CA GLN A 9 -8.26 -2.77 -6.77
C GLN A 9 -7.84 -1.30 -6.85
N GLY A 10 -7.45 -0.87 -8.05
CA GLY A 10 -7.05 0.50 -8.33
C GLY A 10 -8.22 1.41 -8.69
N THR A 11 -8.07 2.69 -8.37
CA THR A 11 -8.95 3.81 -8.70
C THR A 11 -10.37 3.70 -8.13
N TRP A 12 -11.12 2.62 -8.41
CA TRP A 12 -12.45 2.36 -7.83
C TRP A 12 -12.63 0.87 -7.53
N PRO A 13 -13.39 0.51 -6.49
CA PRO A 13 -13.68 -0.90 -6.23
C PRO A 13 -14.80 -1.41 -7.12
N GLY A 14 -14.64 -2.59 -7.70
CA GLY A 14 -15.72 -3.33 -8.34
C GLY A 14 -16.73 -3.87 -7.32
N ALA A 15 -17.82 -4.46 -7.79
CA ALA A 15 -18.85 -5.03 -6.91
C ALA A 15 -18.26 -6.14 -6.02
N GLY A 16 -18.26 -5.91 -4.70
CA GLY A 16 -17.70 -6.83 -3.71
C GLY A 16 -16.17 -6.82 -3.62
N GLY A 17 -15.52 -5.83 -4.24
CA GLY A 17 -14.07 -5.61 -4.13
C GLY A 17 -13.71 -4.47 -3.18
N GLU A 18 -12.45 -4.39 -2.84
CA GLU A 18 -11.86 -3.35 -2.00
C GLU A 18 -10.67 -2.69 -2.72
N ASN A 19 -10.50 -1.37 -2.53
CA ASN A 19 -9.31 -0.66 -3.00
C ASN A 19 -8.05 -1.06 -2.22
N CYS A 20 -6.91 -0.44 -2.52
CA CYS A 20 -5.62 -0.84 -1.95
C CYS A 20 -5.57 -0.75 -0.43
N GLY A 21 -5.11 -1.83 0.19
CA GLY A 21 -4.81 -1.90 1.61
C GLY A 21 -4.21 -3.25 1.99
N TYR A 22 -3.18 -3.21 2.81
CA TYR A 22 -2.36 -4.39 3.12
C TYR A 22 -2.01 -4.41 4.61
N LEU A 23 -1.96 -5.60 5.19
CA LEU A 23 -1.52 -5.81 6.56
C LEU A 23 -0.21 -6.58 6.55
N VAL A 24 0.85 -5.99 7.08
CA VAL A 24 2.15 -6.66 7.26
C VAL A 24 2.30 -7.04 8.71
N THR A 25 2.54 -8.34 8.95
CA THR A 25 2.65 -8.89 10.29
C THR A 25 4.04 -9.49 10.53
N GLN A 26 4.64 -9.14 11.67
CA GLN A 26 5.88 -9.73 12.14
C GLN A 26 5.92 -9.71 13.68
N ASP A 27 6.21 -10.86 14.30
CA ASP A 27 6.36 -10.99 15.75
C ASP A 27 5.17 -10.42 16.57
N GLY A 28 3.94 -10.55 16.02
CA GLY A 28 2.71 -10.05 16.63
C GLY A 28 2.48 -8.54 16.47
N TYR A 29 3.35 -7.83 15.75
CA TYR A 29 3.14 -6.44 15.38
C TYR A 29 2.46 -6.35 14.02
N HIS A 30 1.44 -5.50 13.91
CA HIS A 30 0.62 -5.33 12.71
C HIS A 30 0.78 -3.92 12.14
N LEU A 31 1.31 -3.84 10.93
CA LEU A 31 1.49 -2.60 10.17
C LEU A 31 0.46 -2.57 9.04
N TRP A 32 -0.45 -1.59 9.07
CA TRP A 32 -1.45 -1.41 8.02
C TRP A 32 -0.96 -0.39 6.99
N ILE A 33 -0.85 -0.81 5.72
CA ILE A 33 -0.38 0.01 4.61
C ILE A 33 -1.56 0.29 3.68
N ASP A 34 -1.82 1.54 3.40
CA ASP A 34 -2.96 2.08 2.70
C ASP A 34 -4.32 1.61 3.28
N ALA A 35 -5.28 2.51 3.22
CA ALA A 35 -6.62 2.33 3.77
C ALA A 35 -7.67 2.76 2.74
N GLY A 36 -7.66 2.13 1.56
CA GLY A 36 -8.63 2.36 0.51
C GLY A 36 -10.02 1.82 0.87
N THR A 37 -11.01 2.16 0.06
CA THR A 37 -12.42 1.81 0.29
C THR A 37 -12.62 0.32 0.58
N GLY A 38 -13.24 0.00 1.72
CA GLY A 38 -13.60 -1.36 2.13
C GLY A 38 -12.55 -2.08 2.97
N THR A 39 -11.32 -1.59 3.00
CA THR A 39 -10.19 -2.23 3.70
C THR A 39 -10.36 -2.24 5.21
N PHE A 40 -11.00 -1.21 5.81
CA PHE A 40 -11.31 -1.21 7.24
C PHE A 40 -12.28 -2.32 7.63
N ALA A 41 -13.31 -2.56 6.82
CA ALA A 41 -14.24 -3.67 7.06
C ALA A 41 -13.56 -5.03 6.92
N ARG A 42 -12.64 -5.16 5.95
CA ARG A 42 -11.84 -6.37 5.74
C ARG A 42 -10.83 -6.59 6.88
N LEU A 43 -10.15 -5.55 7.34
CA LEU A 43 -9.22 -5.61 8.46
C LEU A 43 -9.85 -6.26 9.70
N GLN A 44 -11.09 -5.89 10.03
CA GLN A 44 -11.82 -6.42 11.18
C GLN A 44 -12.17 -7.92 11.07
N GLN A 45 -12.07 -8.50 9.88
CA GLN A 45 -12.20 -9.95 9.67
C GLN A 45 -10.88 -10.69 9.90
N VAL A 46 -9.75 -9.96 9.91
CA VAL A 46 -8.40 -10.52 10.05
C VAL A 46 -7.87 -10.35 11.48
N ILE A 47 -7.95 -9.12 12.00
CA ILE A 47 -7.49 -8.78 13.35
C ILE A 47 -8.45 -7.80 14.04
N PRO A 48 -8.50 -7.75 15.38
CA PRO A 48 -9.09 -6.65 16.13
C PRO A 48 -8.41 -5.30 15.78
N VAL A 49 -9.20 -4.22 15.67
CA VAL A 49 -8.71 -2.89 15.28
C VAL A 49 -7.66 -2.33 16.24
N ASP A 50 -7.77 -2.65 17.52
CA ASP A 50 -6.84 -2.22 18.58
C ASP A 50 -5.47 -2.89 18.50
N GLN A 51 -5.32 -3.95 17.69
CA GLN A 51 -4.04 -4.63 17.45
C GLN A 51 -3.21 -3.97 16.33
N VAL A 52 -3.75 -3.00 15.59
CA VAL A 52 -2.97 -2.23 14.61
C VAL A 52 -1.93 -1.39 15.35
N GLY A 53 -0.66 -1.65 15.10
CA GLY A 53 0.47 -0.98 15.74
C GLY A 53 0.86 0.34 15.09
N ALA A 54 0.71 0.44 13.77
CA ALA A 54 0.95 1.66 12.99
C ALA A 54 0.27 1.60 11.63
N MET A 55 0.16 2.77 10.97
CA MET A 55 -0.29 2.89 9.59
C MET A 55 0.75 3.58 8.72
N LEU A 56 0.85 3.15 7.45
CA LEU A 56 1.58 3.84 6.38
C LEU A 56 0.59 4.21 5.29
N ILE A 57 0.65 5.44 4.81
CA ILE A 57 -0.12 5.90 3.64
C ILE A 57 0.85 6.32 2.55
N THR A 58 0.66 5.79 1.35
CA THR A 58 1.51 6.08 0.20
C THR A 58 1.28 7.49 -0.34
N HIS A 59 0.03 7.89 -0.49
CA HIS A 59 -0.34 9.21 -1.01
C HIS A 59 -1.80 9.60 -0.70
N GLY A 60 -2.21 10.78 -1.15
CA GLY A 60 -3.50 11.39 -0.81
C GLY A 60 -4.62 11.18 -1.84
N HIS A 61 -4.61 10.11 -2.66
CA HIS A 61 -5.79 9.74 -3.44
C HIS A 61 -6.76 8.87 -2.64
N PRO A 62 -8.09 9.07 -2.79
CA PRO A 62 -9.10 8.43 -1.92
C PRO A 62 -9.05 6.91 -1.87
N ASP A 63 -8.71 6.26 -2.97
CA ASP A 63 -8.60 4.80 -3.08
C ASP A 63 -7.42 4.19 -2.28
N HIS A 64 -6.59 5.06 -1.66
CA HIS A 64 -5.51 4.66 -0.76
C HIS A 64 -5.74 5.05 0.70
N PHE A 65 -6.73 5.92 1.01
CA PHE A 65 -6.83 6.39 2.39
C PHE A 65 -8.25 6.59 2.94
N VAL A 66 -9.30 6.52 2.12
CA VAL A 66 -10.63 6.98 2.57
C VAL A 66 -11.15 6.24 3.80
N ASP A 67 -10.75 5.00 4.00
CA ASP A 67 -11.14 4.20 5.18
C ASP A 67 -10.45 4.64 6.49
N ILE A 68 -9.52 5.60 6.43
CA ILE A 68 -9.06 6.33 7.63
C ILE A 68 -10.24 7.03 8.32
N ILE A 69 -11.23 7.50 7.57
CA ILE A 69 -12.39 8.20 8.13
C ILE A 69 -13.25 7.27 9.01
N PRO A 70 -13.81 6.13 8.52
CA PRO A 70 -14.53 5.22 9.40
C PRO A 70 -13.64 4.64 10.52
N THR A 71 -12.35 4.43 10.27
CA THR A 71 -11.39 4.01 11.32
C THR A 71 -11.26 5.08 12.41
N PHE A 72 -11.21 6.36 12.03
CA PHE A 72 -11.24 7.48 13.00
C PHE A 72 -12.49 7.42 13.87
N TYR A 73 -13.68 7.27 13.28
CA TYR A 73 -14.93 7.19 14.04
C TYR A 73 -14.95 5.98 14.99
N ALA A 74 -14.46 4.84 14.53
CA ALA A 74 -14.37 3.64 15.34
C ALA A 74 -13.43 3.82 16.54
N ARG A 75 -12.28 4.47 16.36
CA ARG A 75 -11.30 4.72 17.43
C ARG A 75 -11.73 5.83 18.36
N HIS A 76 -12.16 6.96 17.82
CA HIS A 76 -12.49 8.16 18.61
C HIS A 76 -13.80 8.01 19.39
N TYR A 77 -14.87 7.52 18.75
CA TYR A 77 -16.20 7.38 19.36
C TYR A 77 -16.52 5.95 19.78
N GLY A 78 -16.00 4.97 19.09
CA GLY A 78 -16.26 3.54 19.35
C GLY A 78 -15.34 2.93 20.40
N GLY A 79 -14.26 3.60 20.78
CA GLY A 79 -13.27 3.09 21.74
C GLY A 79 -12.48 1.88 21.22
N LEU A 80 -12.37 1.72 19.90
CA LEU A 80 -11.63 0.61 19.28
C LEU A 80 -10.14 0.97 19.16
N GLY A 81 -9.42 0.86 20.28
CA GLY A 81 -7.98 1.08 20.40
C GLY A 81 -7.60 2.39 21.10
N GLU A 82 -6.37 2.46 21.56
CA GLU A 82 -5.83 3.59 22.30
C GLU A 82 -5.65 4.83 21.38
N PRO A 83 -5.81 6.06 21.89
CA PRO A 83 -5.51 7.29 21.15
C PRO A 83 -4.07 7.32 20.63
N GLY A 84 -3.86 8.06 19.53
CA GLY A 84 -2.52 8.34 19.03
C GLY A 84 -1.89 7.20 18.23
N LEU A 85 -2.67 6.41 17.47
CA LEU A 85 -2.13 5.43 16.52
C LEU A 85 -1.12 6.11 15.58
N PRO A 86 0.15 5.66 15.55
CA PRO A 86 1.13 6.21 14.62
C PRO A 86 0.67 6.08 13.17
N LEU A 87 0.62 7.19 12.45
CA LEU A 87 0.27 7.24 11.04
C LEU A 87 1.33 8.04 10.29
N TRP A 88 2.08 7.33 9.44
CA TRP A 88 3.11 7.91 8.59
C TRP A 88 2.57 8.11 7.17
N SER A 89 2.80 9.28 6.61
CA SER A 89 2.29 9.68 5.30
C SER A 89 3.16 10.76 4.66
N PRO A 90 3.03 11.04 3.37
CA PRO A 90 3.62 12.24 2.77
C PRO A 90 3.21 13.52 3.49
N GLY A 91 4.05 14.55 3.39
CA GLY A 91 3.76 15.86 3.98
C GLY A 91 2.43 16.46 3.47
N GLY A 92 1.68 17.10 4.37
CA GLY A 92 0.39 17.71 4.03
C GLY A 92 -0.82 16.76 4.08
N PHE A 93 -0.62 15.46 4.25
CA PHE A 93 -1.70 14.47 4.24
C PHE A 93 -2.77 14.74 5.34
N ILE A 94 -2.35 15.18 6.53
CA ILE A 94 -3.29 15.52 7.62
C ILE A 94 -4.32 16.58 7.18
N ASP A 95 -3.94 17.54 6.32
CA ASP A 95 -4.86 18.59 5.85
C ASP A 95 -5.91 18.02 4.90
N ILE A 96 -5.53 17.02 4.10
CA ILE A 96 -6.46 16.32 3.20
C ILE A 96 -7.54 15.61 4.03
N VAL A 97 -7.14 14.76 4.99
CA VAL A 97 -8.11 13.98 5.78
C VAL A 97 -8.90 14.86 6.75
N ALA A 98 -8.29 15.88 7.33
CA ALA A 98 -8.94 16.81 8.26
C ALA A 98 -10.10 17.57 7.58
N ALA A 99 -9.91 17.98 6.32
CA ALA A 99 -10.94 18.66 5.55
C ALA A 99 -12.20 17.83 5.31
N LEU A 100 -12.09 16.49 5.36
CA LEU A 100 -13.21 15.56 5.18
C LEU A 100 -14.04 15.35 6.46
N VAL A 101 -13.50 15.71 7.63
CA VAL A 101 -14.14 15.42 8.92
C VAL A 101 -14.93 16.62 9.43
N ALA A 102 -14.32 17.80 9.57
CA ALA A 102 -14.95 19.02 10.07
C ALA A 102 -14.03 20.24 9.88
N GLU A 103 -14.54 21.45 10.13
CA GLU A 103 -13.72 22.68 10.14
C GLU A 103 -12.52 22.62 11.10
N ASN A 104 -12.67 21.95 12.25
CA ASN A 104 -11.59 21.71 13.22
C ASN A 104 -10.97 20.31 13.09
N GLY A 105 -11.14 19.65 11.95
CA GLY A 105 -10.79 18.24 11.73
C GLY A 105 -9.35 17.89 12.09
N ARG A 106 -8.40 18.81 11.88
CA ARG A 106 -6.99 18.60 12.25
C ARG A 106 -6.82 18.28 13.75
N ASN A 107 -7.50 19.02 14.64
CA ASN A 107 -7.40 18.80 16.08
C ASN A 107 -8.09 17.48 16.48
N VAL A 108 -9.25 17.23 15.90
CA VAL A 108 -10.05 16.02 16.19
C VAL A 108 -9.34 14.76 15.71
N MET A 109 -8.77 14.80 14.50
CA MET A 109 -8.00 13.66 13.95
C MET A 109 -6.73 13.38 14.77
N ALA A 110 -6.10 14.43 15.33
CA ALA A 110 -4.93 14.29 16.19
C ALA A 110 -5.20 13.59 17.54
N GLU A 111 -6.46 13.47 17.94
CA GLU A 111 -6.84 12.66 19.11
C GLU A 111 -6.79 11.16 18.83
N ALA A 112 -7.09 10.74 17.60
CA ALA A 112 -7.06 9.33 17.20
C ALA A 112 -5.70 8.89 16.63
N TYR A 113 -5.01 9.79 15.93
CA TYR A 113 -3.78 9.49 15.21
C TYR A 113 -2.61 10.38 15.60
N ALA A 114 -1.44 9.78 15.77
CA ALA A 114 -0.17 10.50 15.86
C ALA A 114 0.44 10.63 14.46
N PHE A 115 0.06 11.68 13.72
CA PHE A 115 0.57 11.94 12.38
C PHE A 115 2.08 12.18 12.37
N ARG A 116 2.77 11.54 11.43
CA ARG A 116 4.18 11.66 11.15
C ARG A 116 4.41 11.83 9.65
N THR A 117 5.37 12.67 9.28
CA THR A 117 5.75 12.83 7.87
C THR A 117 6.80 11.80 7.50
N ALA A 118 6.52 11.02 6.47
CA ALA A 118 7.51 10.19 5.80
C ALA A 118 8.19 11.02 4.71
N VAL A 119 9.53 10.95 4.66
CA VAL A 119 10.36 11.68 3.69
C VAL A 119 11.20 10.66 2.93
N ALA A 120 11.23 10.77 1.60
CA ALA A 120 11.99 9.86 0.76
C ALA A 120 13.46 9.79 1.18
N GLY A 121 13.98 8.58 1.37
CA GLY A 121 15.34 8.30 1.82
C GLY A 121 15.56 8.40 3.34
N GLU A 122 14.63 8.95 4.11
CA GLU A 122 14.75 9.01 5.56
C GLU A 122 14.18 7.73 6.20
N VAL A 123 15.06 6.92 6.77
CA VAL A 123 14.72 5.65 7.39
C VAL A 123 14.09 5.86 8.77
N PHE A 124 13.06 5.09 9.08
CA PHE A 124 12.45 5.06 10.42
C PHE A 124 12.06 3.63 10.83
N GLU A 125 11.81 3.44 12.13
CA GLU A 125 11.46 2.13 12.72
C GLU A 125 9.99 2.13 13.15
N LEU A 126 9.28 1.03 12.86
CA LEU A 126 7.92 0.77 13.32
C LEU A 126 7.85 -0.66 13.90
N GLY A 127 7.88 -0.79 15.22
CA GLY A 127 7.97 -2.09 15.86
C GLY A 127 9.19 -2.88 15.35
N PRO A 128 8.99 -4.09 14.78
CA PRO A 128 10.09 -4.89 14.23
C PRO A 128 10.52 -4.48 12.82
N PHE A 129 9.87 -3.47 12.23
CA PHE A 129 10.09 -3.07 10.84
C PHE A 129 11.02 -1.88 10.73
N ARG A 130 11.99 -1.97 9.83
CA ARG A 130 12.78 -0.86 9.32
C ARG A 130 12.18 -0.42 8.00
N VAL A 131 11.72 0.83 7.90
CA VAL A 131 10.99 1.37 6.75
C VAL A 131 11.81 2.44 6.05
N THR A 132 11.94 2.32 4.74
CA THR A 132 12.59 3.32 3.87
C THR A 132 11.60 3.78 2.81
N PRO A 133 11.15 5.05 2.82
CA PRO A 133 10.31 5.62 1.77
C PRO A 133 11.10 5.95 0.51
N TYR A 134 10.48 5.79 -0.65
CA TYR A 134 10.98 6.21 -1.96
C TYR A 134 9.95 7.11 -2.63
N GLU A 135 10.39 8.23 -3.22
CA GLU A 135 9.49 9.11 -3.97
C GLU A 135 9.16 8.49 -5.34
N MET A 136 7.87 8.41 -5.64
CA MET A 136 7.32 7.80 -6.85
C MET A 136 6.80 8.86 -7.82
N GLU A 137 6.83 8.52 -9.12
CA GLU A 137 6.32 9.38 -10.19
C GLU A 137 4.79 9.25 -10.31
N HIS A 138 4.07 10.16 -9.66
CA HIS A 138 2.61 10.13 -9.69
C HIS A 138 2.00 11.52 -9.86
N ILE A 139 0.78 11.60 -10.41
CA ILE A 139 0.14 12.86 -10.78
C ILE A 139 -0.47 13.59 -9.58
N GLY A 140 -0.15 14.88 -9.46
CA GLY A 140 -0.89 15.84 -8.64
C GLY A 140 -0.66 15.75 -7.14
N VAL A 141 -0.03 14.68 -6.63
CA VAL A 141 0.28 14.47 -5.21
C VAL A 141 1.67 13.87 -5.03
N LEU A 142 2.29 14.13 -3.90
CA LEU A 142 3.49 13.40 -3.48
C LEU A 142 3.11 11.96 -3.17
N SER A 143 3.66 11.01 -3.91
CA SER A 143 3.48 9.58 -3.71
C SER A 143 4.76 8.93 -3.21
N LEU A 144 4.64 8.01 -2.25
CA LEU A 144 5.74 7.25 -1.66
C LEU A 144 5.52 5.75 -1.81
N GLY A 145 6.54 5.06 -2.32
CA GLY A 145 6.68 3.62 -2.15
C GLY A 145 7.42 3.31 -0.85
N TYR A 146 7.21 2.15 -0.28
CA TYR A 146 7.83 1.75 0.99
C TYR A 146 8.60 0.44 0.85
N ARG A 147 9.87 0.46 1.25
CA ARG A 147 10.68 -0.72 1.50
C ARG A 147 10.64 -1.05 2.97
N ILE A 148 10.20 -2.27 3.31
CA ILE A 148 9.94 -2.73 4.67
C ILE A 148 10.81 -3.96 4.93
N GLU A 149 11.72 -3.83 5.89
CA GLU A 149 12.71 -4.85 6.21
C GLU A 149 12.49 -5.37 7.63
N SER A 150 12.47 -6.69 7.81
CA SER A 150 12.39 -7.35 9.13
C SER A 150 12.87 -8.79 9.03
N GLY A 151 13.63 -9.25 10.04
CA GLY A 151 14.10 -10.62 10.11
C GLY A 151 14.94 -11.08 8.92
N GLY A 152 15.65 -10.17 8.25
CA GLY A 152 16.44 -10.45 7.05
C GLY A 152 15.58 -10.64 5.79
N LYS A 153 14.29 -10.27 5.83
CA LYS A 153 13.35 -10.31 4.72
C LYS A 153 12.97 -8.90 4.28
N VAL A 154 12.64 -8.75 3.00
CA VAL A 154 12.34 -7.49 2.35
C VAL A 154 11.02 -7.56 1.60
N LEU A 155 10.06 -6.75 2.02
CA LEU A 155 8.85 -6.42 1.29
C LEU A 155 8.99 -5.01 0.71
N SER A 156 8.75 -4.84 -0.58
CA SER A 156 8.67 -3.53 -1.23
C SER A 156 7.30 -3.32 -1.85
N TYR A 157 6.69 -2.15 -1.60
CA TYR A 157 5.40 -1.76 -2.16
C TYR A 157 5.51 -0.41 -2.86
N THR A 158 5.10 -0.34 -4.11
CA THR A 158 5.23 0.88 -4.92
C THR A 158 4.27 2.00 -4.51
N GLY A 159 3.08 1.69 -3.98
CA GLY A 159 1.97 2.64 -4.13
C GLY A 159 1.72 2.89 -5.61
N ASP A 160 1.20 4.04 -5.97
CA ASP A 160 0.97 4.43 -7.35
C ASP A 160 2.19 5.12 -7.96
N THR A 161 2.57 4.70 -9.16
CA THR A 161 3.73 5.25 -9.86
C THR A 161 3.66 4.99 -11.37
N GLY A 162 4.20 5.92 -12.15
CA GLY A 162 4.67 5.63 -13.49
C GLY A 162 6.05 4.95 -13.49
N PRO A 163 6.56 4.59 -14.69
CA PRO A 163 7.91 4.03 -14.83
C PRO A 163 8.97 5.03 -14.37
N CYS A 164 9.71 4.69 -13.30
CA CYS A 164 10.77 5.55 -12.77
C CYS A 164 11.92 4.73 -12.16
N GLU A 165 13.09 5.34 -12.05
CA GLU A 165 14.27 4.69 -11.46
C GLU A 165 14.10 4.42 -9.95
N ALA A 166 13.32 5.24 -9.26
CA ALA A 166 13.01 5.04 -7.85
C ALA A 166 12.24 3.73 -7.62
N ALA A 167 11.31 3.37 -8.51
CA ALA A 167 10.59 2.10 -8.44
C ALA A 167 11.51 0.90 -8.68
N THR A 168 12.48 1.01 -9.60
CA THR A 168 13.54 -0.02 -9.77
C THR A 168 14.42 -0.14 -8.52
N ALA A 169 14.82 0.99 -7.93
CA ALA A 169 15.61 1.00 -6.70
C ALA A 169 14.84 0.43 -5.50
N LEU A 170 13.54 0.68 -5.43
CA LEU A 170 12.63 0.10 -4.43
C LEU A 170 12.54 -1.42 -4.56
N ALA A 171 12.47 -1.95 -5.79
CA ALA A 171 12.42 -3.38 -6.08
C ALA A 171 13.74 -4.12 -5.77
N LYS A 172 14.85 -3.39 -5.52
CA LYS A 172 16.18 -3.98 -5.40
C LYS A 172 16.24 -5.08 -4.35
N ASP A 173 16.55 -6.32 -4.83
CA ASP A 173 16.71 -7.52 -4.00
C ASP A 173 15.52 -7.73 -3.01
N ALA A 174 14.30 -7.34 -3.39
CA ALA A 174 13.12 -7.56 -2.58
C ALA A 174 12.75 -9.05 -2.62
N ASP A 175 12.52 -9.66 -1.45
CA ASP A 175 11.98 -11.03 -1.38
C ASP A 175 10.56 -11.08 -1.97
N LEU A 176 9.75 -10.00 -1.76
CA LEU A 176 8.44 -9.80 -2.36
C LEU A 176 8.30 -8.34 -2.83
N PHE A 177 7.99 -8.15 -4.09
CA PHE A 177 7.72 -6.87 -4.72
C PHE A 177 6.24 -6.74 -5.05
N LEU A 178 5.50 -5.99 -4.20
CA LEU A 178 4.10 -5.64 -4.42
C LEU A 178 4.06 -4.39 -5.29
N CYS A 179 3.69 -4.56 -6.55
CA CYS A 179 3.79 -3.53 -7.58
C CYS A 179 2.44 -3.23 -8.22
N GLU A 180 2.10 -1.94 -8.33
CA GLU A 180 0.93 -1.54 -9.09
C GLU A 180 1.03 -2.03 -10.54
N ALA A 181 -0.13 -2.35 -11.14
CA ALA A 181 -0.27 -2.76 -12.53
C ALA A 181 -1.67 -2.35 -13.03
N THR A 182 -1.94 -1.06 -12.98
CA THR A 182 -3.24 -0.46 -13.33
C THR A 182 -3.68 -0.78 -14.74
N TYR A 183 -2.72 -1.06 -15.65
CA TYR A 183 -2.99 -1.25 -17.08
C TYR A 183 -2.48 -2.58 -17.62
N GLN A 184 -3.09 -2.99 -18.74
CA GLN A 184 -2.58 -4.00 -19.67
C GLN A 184 -2.02 -3.31 -20.92
N ASN A 185 -1.19 -3.99 -21.71
CA ASN A 185 -0.54 -3.42 -22.91
C ASN A 185 -1.53 -2.87 -23.95
N ALA A 186 -2.73 -3.45 -24.02
CA ALA A 186 -3.81 -2.96 -24.88
C ALA A 186 -4.52 -1.70 -24.36
N SER A 187 -4.29 -1.31 -23.09
CA SER A 187 -4.90 -0.15 -22.48
C SER A 187 -4.29 1.15 -23.01
N ARG A 188 -5.04 2.25 -22.92
CA ARG A 188 -4.46 3.58 -23.06
C ARG A 188 -3.65 3.91 -21.81
N LEU A 189 -2.33 3.86 -21.91
CA LEU A 189 -1.44 4.13 -20.79
C LEU A 189 -1.40 5.63 -20.47
N TYR A 190 -1.48 5.97 -19.19
CA TYR A 190 -1.11 7.26 -18.65
C TYR A 190 0.26 7.12 -17.96
N PRO A 191 1.16 8.11 -18.08
CA PRO A 191 2.55 7.97 -17.62
C PRO A 191 2.72 7.91 -16.10
N PHE A 192 1.64 7.99 -15.35
CA PHE A 192 1.62 8.01 -13.88
C PHE A 192 1.18 6.69 -13.24
N HIS A 193 0.97 5.66 -14.07
CA HIS A 193 0.70 4.29 -13.65
C HIS A 193 1.43 3.31 -14.55
N LEU A 194 1.55 2.06 -14.08
CA LEU A 194 2.25 0.99 -14.78
C LEU A 194 1.28 0.06 -15.55
N SER A 195 1.78 -0.54 -16.61
CA SER A 195 1.21 -1.78 -17.12
C SER A 195 1.82 -2.99 -16.43
N ALA A 196 1.17 -4.16 -16.55
CA ALA A 196 1.70 -5.40 -16.01
C ALA A 196 3.11 -5.75 -16.56
N SER A 197 3.37 -5.50 -17.85
CA SER A 197 4.71 -5.65 -18.43
C SER A 197 5.73 -4.71 -17.80
N GLN A 198 5.36 -3.45 -17.54
CA GLN A 198 6.26 -2.49 -16.89
C GLN A 198 6.55 -2.88 -15.43
N ALA A 199 5.55 -3.38 -14.71
CA ALA A 199 5.75 -3.91 -13.35
C ALA A 199 6.74 -5.11 -13.36
N GLY A 200 6.60 -6.02 -14.34
CA GLY A 200 7.54 -7.11 -14.56
C GLY A 200 8.96 -6.64 -14.86
N GLU A 201 9.11 -5.65 -15.76
CA GLU A 201 10.41 -5.05 -16.10
C GLU A 201 11.10 -4.42 -14.88
N LEU A 202 10.36 -3.66 -14.06
CA LEU A 202 10.89 -3.05 -12.84
C LEU A 202 11.35 -4.11 -11.84
N GLY A 203 10.54 -5.16 -11.60
CA GLY A 203 10.88 -6.28 -10.73
C GLY A 203 12.13 -7.01 -11.18
N ASN A 204 12.24 -7.31 -12.48
CA ASN A 204 13.39 -8.00 -13.07
C ASN A 204 14.67 -7.16 -12.97
N ARG A 205 14.60 -5.87 -13.32
CA ARG A 205 15.73 -4.93 -13.17
C ARG A 205 16.16 -4.76 -11.70
N GLY A 206 15.21 -4.79 -10.78
CA GLY A 206 15.49 -4.74 -9.34
C GLY A 206 16.03 -6.05 -8.76
N GLY A 207 15.88 -7.17 -9.45
CA GLY A 207 16.25 -8.49 -8.93
C GLY A 207 15.27 -9.00 -7.85
N ALA A 208 14.00 -8.63 -7.94
CA ALA A 208 12.98 -9.09 -7.02
C ALA A 208 12.79 -10.61 -7.10
N GLY A 209 12.58 -11.27 -5.96
CA GLY A 209 12.40 -12.71 -5.89
C GLY A 209 10.99 -13.18 -6.25
N HIS A 210 9.97 -12.37 -5.95
CA HIS A 210 8.56 -12.64 -6.20
C HIS A 210 7.84 -11.34 -6.55
N LEU A 211 7.14 -11.29 -7.68
CA LEU A 211 6.31 -10.17 -8.10
C LEU A 211 4.85 -10.43 -7.74
N VAL A 212 4.23 -9.50 -7.03
CA VAL A 212 2.78 -9.52 -6.77
C VAL A 212 2.16 -8.28 -7.39
N LEU A 213 1.36 -8.47 -8.43
CA LEU A 213 0.66 -7.38 -9.10
C LEU A 213 -0.53 -6.93 -8.27
N THR A 214 -0.70 -5.62 -8.14
CA THR A 214 -1.80 -5.00 -7.42
C THR A 214 -2.31 -3.76 -8.12
N HIS A 215 -3.30 -3.07 -7.56
CA HIS A 215 -3.90 -1.86 -8.10
C HIS A 215 -4.48 -2.06 -9.52
N LEU A 216 -4.96 -3.26 -9.83
CA LEU A 216 -5.61 -3.54 -11.11
C LEU A 216 -7.03 -2.94 -11.11
N THR A 217 -7.42 -2.33 -12.24
CA THR A 217 -8.82 -1.90 -12.38
C THR A 217 -9.76 -3.11 -12.49
N PRO A 218 -10.98 -3.03 -11.94
CA PRO A 218 -11.84 -4.21 -11.76
C PRO A 218 -12.21 -4.99 -13.02
N GLU A 219 -12.16 -4.33 -14.18
CA GLU A 219 -12.52 -4.92 -15.48
C GLU A 219 -11.39 -5.70 -16.15
N LEU A 220 -10.16 -5.66 -15.62
CA LEU A 220 -9.03 -6.33 -16.23
C LEU A 220 -9.09 -7.86 -16.04
N ASP A 221 -8.74 -8.58 -17.11
CA ASP A 221 -8.52 -10.03 -17.03
C ASP A 221 -7.17 -10.32 -16.36
N HIS A 222 -7.20 -10.84 -15.16
CA HIS A 222 -6.01 -11.20 -14.38
C HIS A 222 -5.05 -12.12 -15.13
N LEU A 223 -5.56 -13.05 -15.94
CA LEU A 223 -4.69 -13.95 -16.73
C LEU A 223 -3.94 -13.21 -17.84
N VAL A 224 -4.49 -12.13 -18.35
CA VAL A 224 -3.77 -11.25 -19.29
C VAL A 224 -2.65 -10.53 -18.57
N SER A 225 -2.92 -9.91 -17.42
CA SER A 225 -1.90 -9.21 -16.63
C SER A 225 -0.74 -10.13 -16.22
N ILE A 226 -1.03 -11.37 -15.78
CA ILE A 226 0.00 -12.36 -15.45
C ILE A 226 0.87 -12.68 -16.67
N ARG A 227 0.26 -12.92 -17.85
CA ARG A 227 1.03 -13.23 -19.08
C ARG A 227 1.91 -12.05 -19.49
N GLU A 228 1.38 -10.82 -19.47
CA GLU A 228 2.13 -9.63 -19.83
C GLU A 228 3.30 -9.36 -18.88
N ALA A 229 3.13 -9.60 -17.59
CA ALA A 229 4.23 -9.51 -16.62
C ALA A 229 5.26 -10.63 -16.81
N ALA A 230 4.83 -11.86 -17.15
CA ALA A 230 5.72 -13.00 -17.40
C ALA A 230 6.59 -12.84 -18.66
N ASP A 231 6.20 -11.95 -19.57
CA ASP A 231 7.05 -11.62 -20.74
C ASP A 231 8.29 -10.81 -20.34
N THR A 232 8.31 -10.22 -19.11
CA THR A 232 9.36 -9.30 -18.67
C THR A 232 9.93 -9.60 -17.29
N PHE A 233 9.39 -10.59 -16.57
CA PHE A 233 9.85 -11.03 -15.24
C PHE A 233 10.04 -12.55 -15.21
N ASP A 234 11.22 -12.99 -14.77
CA ASP A 234 11.60 -14.41 -14.79
C ASP A 234 11.19 -15.19 -13.53
N GLY A 235 10.76 -14.50 -12.49
CA GLY A 235 10.39 -15.09 -11.19
C GLY A 235 8.91 -15.46 -11.08
N PRO A 236 8.47 -15.95 -9.90
CA PRO A 236 7.06 -16.20 -9.62
C PRO A 236 6.24 -14.90 -9.63
N ILE A 237 5.02 -14.99 -10.17
CA ILE A 237 4.08 -13.88 -10.29
C ILE A 237 2.74 -14.29 -9.70
N ASP A 238 2.20 -13.47 -8.81
CA ASP A 238 0.82 -13.56 -8.33
C ASP A 238 0.06 -12.24 -8.58
N ILE A 239 -1.27 -12.29 -8.45
CA ILE A 239 -2.11 -11.10 -8.35
C ILE A 239 -2.67 -11.02 -6.94
N ALA A 240 -2.53 -9.86 -6.33
CA ALA A 240 -3.12 -9.58 -5.03
C ALA A 240 -4.64 -9.65 -5.11
N VAL A 241 -5.22 -10.49 -4.26
CA VAL A 241 -6.68 -10.60 -4.11
C VAL A 241 -7.06 -10.53 -2.63
N PRO A 242 -8.18 -9.90 -2.28
CA PRO A 242 -8.59 -9.76 -0.88
C PRO A 242 -8.67 -11.11 -0.14
N GLY A 243 -8.05 -11.19 1.03
CA GLY A 243 -7.92 -12.41 1.84
C GLY A 243 -6.71 -13.27 1.50
N MET A 244 -5.93 -12.94 0.48
CA MET A 244 -4.66 -13.62 0.18
C MET A 244 -3.65 -13.35 1.29
N VAL A 245 -2.92 -14.42 1.68
CA VAL A 245 -1.85 -14.35 2.68
C VAL A 245 -0.58 -14.90 2.05
N LEU A 246 0.49 -14.12 2.10
CA LEU A 246 1.79 -14.44 1.52
C LEU A 246 2.89 -14.38 2.58
N GLU A 247 3.72 -15.41 2.62
CA GLU A 247 4.93 -15.37 3.45
C GLU A 247 6.09 -14.76 2.63
N VAL A 248 6.62 -13.64 3.11
CA VAL A 248 7.70 -12.91 2.44
C VAL A 248 9.00 -13.71 2.48
N GLY A 249 9.52 -14.06 1.29
CA GLY A 249 10.76 -14.79 1.12
C GLY A 249 10.62 -16.33 1.20
N ARG A 250 9.48 -16.83 0.80
CA ARG A 250 9.26 -18.26 0.46
C ARG A 250 8.91 -18.45 -0.97
#